data_d764243c05fe80f6e6e3b2010d81f2b3
#
_entry.id   d764243c05fe80f6e6e3b2010d81f2b3
#
_cell.length_a   1.000
_cell.length_b   1.000
_cell.length_c   1.000
_cell.angle_alpha   90.00
_cell.angle_beta   90.00
_cell.angle_gamma   90.00
#
_symmetry.space_group_name_H-M   'P 1'
#
loop_
_entity.id
_entity.type
_entity.pdbx_description
1 polymer ?
#
loop_
_entity_poly.entity_id
_entity_poly.type
_entity_poly.pdbx_seq_one_letter_code
_entity_poly.pdbx_strand_id
1 'polypeptide(L)'
;MGERLLVVEDDPELGAQLDRDLSRAGYVVVRIRDGEEALAAPLDGIALVLLDLMLPGAYGLDVLKAIRARSEVPVLVVTARDHTADKVRALGLGADDYLTKPFWPEELLARVKARLRRPELRREGARVVRAGTLEVREGERRVLVDGMPVELARAELEILFALCRRAGRPVERATIADEALAGDDARGLDAHVSRLRKKLGVEGRRIATVWGIGYRLEAE
;
A
#
# COMPACT_ATOMS: atom_id res chain seq x y z
N MET A 1 16.21 9.30 13.84
CA MET A 1 14.96 10.02 14.19
C MET A 1 13.81 9.06 13.96
N GLY A 2 12.86 8.93 14.92
CA GLY A 2 11.70 8.06 14.77
C GLY A 2 10.76 8.53 13.65
N GLU A 3 10.06 7.59 13.00
CA GLU A 3 9.04 7.91 12.00
C GLU A 3 7.89 8.67 12.64
N ARG A 4 7.36 9.69 11.94
CA ARG A 4 6.27 10.53 12.43
C ARG A 4 4.93 9.91 12.04
N LEU A 5 4.06 9.72 13.02
CA LEU A 5 2.70 9.21 12.85
C LEU A 5 1.69 10.30 13.17
N LEU A 6 0.67 10.42 12.32
CA LEU A 6 -0.48 11.28 12.58
C LEU A 6 -1.60 10.42 13.20
N VAL A 7 -2.07 10.77 14.38
CA VAL A 7 -3.19 10.13 15.07
C VAL A 7 -4.37 11.09 15.09
N VAL A 8 -5.44 10.74 14.39
CA VAL A 8 -6.70 11.49 14.33
C VAL A 8 -7.73 10.73 15.15
N GLU A 9 -7.95 11.19 16.38
CA GLU A 9 -8.76 10.53 17.41
C GLU A 9 -9.32 11.58 18.34
N ASP A 10 -10.65 11.66 18.51
CA ASP A 10 -11.33 12.65 19.33
C ASP A 10 -11.35 12.28 20.82
N ASP A 11 -11.39 10.98 21.14
CA ASP A 11 -11.33 10.51 22.52
C ASP A 11 -9.96 10.86 23.14
N PRO A 12 -9.95 11.72 24.20
CA PRO A 12 -8.71 12.18 24.80
C PRO A 12 -7.94 11.05 25.51
N GLU A 13 -8.63 10.07 26.08
CA GLU A 13 -8.02 8.97 26.84
C GLU A 13 -7.37 7.96 25.87
N LEU A 14 -8.12 7.54 24.86
CA LEU A 14 -7.60 6.65 23.82
C LEU A 14 -6.47 7.31 23.04
N GLY A 15 -6.63 8.59 22.64
CA GLY A 15 -5.57 9.33 21.96
C GLY A 15 -4.30 9.46 22.80
N ALA A 16 -4.41 9.63 24.13
CA ALA A 16 -3.26 9.63 25.01
C ALA A 16 -2.65 8.23 25.20
N GLN A 17 -3.45 7.19 25.17
CA GLN A 17 -2.96 5.80 25.19
C GLN A 17 -2.19 5.48 23.91
N LEU A 18 -2.76 5.78 22.72
CA LEU A 18 -2.11 5.60 21.43
C LEU A 18 -0.75 6.32 21.38
N ASP A 19 -0.72 7.57 21.86
CA ASP A 19 0.52 8.35 21.92
C ASP A 19 1.57 7.65 22.79
N ARG A 20 1.21 7.21 24.00
CA ARG A 20 2.15 6.48 24.88
C ARG A 20 2.68 5.19 24.25
N ASP A 21 1.80 4.39 23.66
CA ASP A 21 2.17 3.07 23.14
C ASP A 21 3.03 3.19 21.87
N LEU A 22 2.69 4.13 20.98
CA LEU A 22 3.47 4.42 19.78
C LEU A 22 4.81 5.08 20.11
N SER A 23 4.84 6.03 21.07
CA SER A 23 6.08 6.68 21.50
C SER A 23 7.04 5.68 22.17
N ARG A 24 6.54 4.74 22.98
CA ARG A 24 7.34 3.64 23.53
C ARG A 24 7.91 2.72 22.45
N ALA A 25 7.21 2.58 21.34
CA ALA A 25 7.69 1.82 20.19
C ALA A 25 8.71 2.58 19.32
N GLY A 26 9.03 3.84 19.66
CA GLY A 26 10.05 4.65 18.98
C GLY A 26 9.52 5.60 17.92
N TYR A 27 8.20 5.77 17.80
CA TYR A 27 7.58 6.69 16.86
C TYR A 27 7.42 8.10 17.46
N VAL A 28 7.33 9.10 16.58
CA VAL A 28 6.97 10.49 16.94
C VAL A 28 5.50 10.69 16.58
N VAL A 29 4.67 11.00 17.58
CA VAL A 29 3.22 11.11 17.39
C VAL A 29 2.79 12.57 17.28
N VAL A 30 2.00 12.88 16.25
CA VAL A 30 1.26 14.12 16.07
C VAL A 30 -0.21 13.81 16.27
N ARG A 31 -0.91 14.55 17.13
CA ARG A 31 -2.32 14.28 17.46
C ARG A 31 -3.22 15.38 16.94
N ILE A 32 -4.33 14.98 16.34
CA ILE A 32 -5.46 15.83 15.93
C ILE A 32 -6.73 15.20 16.51
N ARG A 33 -7.66 16.01 16.97
CA ARG A 33 -8.91 15.56 17.61
C ARG A 33 -10.17 15.88 16.83
N ASP A 34 -10.04 16.61 15.74
CA ASP A 34 -11.15 17.14 14.98
C ASP A 34 -10.98 16.82 13.49
N GLY A 35 -12.08 16.46 12.83
CA GLY A 35 -12.07 16.08 11.43
C GLY A 35 -11.78 17.25 10.49
N GLU A 36 -12.23 18.48 10.81
CA GLU A 36 -11.94 19.65 9.99
C GLU A 36 -10.45 20.02 10.07
N GLU A 37 -9.87 19.95 11.27
CA GLU A 37 -8.42 20.11 11.44
C GLU A 37 -7.66 19.04 10.64
N ALA A 38 -8.13 17.79 10.67
CA ALA A 38 -7.52 16.69 9.93
C ALA A 38 -7.59 16.87 8.40
N LEU A 39 -8.66 17.48 7.86
CA LEU A 39 -8.77 17.82 6.45
C LEU A 39 -7.65 18.76 5.99
N ALA A 40 -7.25 19.71 6.85
CA ALA A 40 -6.23 20.71 6.57
C ALA A 40 -4.81 20.28 7.00
N ALA A 41 -4.67 19.18 7.72
CA ALA A 41 -3.40 18.76 8.32
C ALA A 41 -2.30 18.55 7.27
N PRO A 42 -1.07 19.09 7.50
CA PRO A 42 0.06 18.81 6.61
C PRO A 42 0.48 17.35 6.74
N LEU A 43 0.71 16.70 5.62
CA LEU A 43 1.12 15.29 5.55
C LEU A 43 2.62 15.13 5.27
N ASP A 44 3.34 16.24 5.11
CA ASP A 44 4.78 16.21 4.84
C ASP A 44 5.56 15.58 6.00
N GLY A 45 6.31 14.53 5.68
CA GLY A 45 7.07 13.79 6.66
C GLY A 45 6.24 12.90 7.59
N ILE A 46 4.94 12.74 7.37
CA ILE A 46 4.09 11.73 8.04
C ILE A 46 4.31 10.38 7.35
N ALA A 47 4.68 9.38 8.13
CA ALA A 47 4.94 8.03 7.64
C ALA A 47 3.68 7.15 7.62
N LEU A 48 2.71 7.42 8.51
CA LEU A 48 1.44 6.71 8.58
C LEU A 48 0.41 7.56 9.30
N VAL A 49 -0.87 7.45 8.89
CA VAL A 49 -2.02 8.06 9.56
C VAL A 49 -2.85 6.97 10.23
N LEU A 50 -3.14 7.12 11.53
CA LEU A 50 -4.19 6.41 12.23
C LEU A 50 -5.43 7.30 12.24
N LEU A 51 -6.55 6.81 11.74
CA LEU A 51 -7.75 7.62 11.50
C LEU A 51 -8.99 6.98 12.11
N ASP A 52 -9.63 7.65 13.06
CA ASP A 52 -11.00 7.29 13.42
C ASP A 52 -11.99 7.80 12.37
N LEU A 53 -13.07 7.06 12.19
CA LEU A 53 -14.18 7.46 11.33
C LEU A 53 -15.22 8.34 12.05
N MET A 54 -15.25 8.26 13.38
CA MET A 54 -16.24 8.93 14.24
C MET A 54 -15.61 10.19 14.87
N LEU A 55 -15.40 11.21 14.04
CA LEU A 55 -14.78 12.48 14.46
C LEU A 55 -15.82 13.57 14.53
N PRO A 56 -15.66 14.56 15.43
CA PRO A 56 -16.39 15.82 15.34
C PRO A 56 -15.91 16.63 14.12
N GLY A 57 -16.74 17.56 13.66
CA GLY A 57 -16.43 18.48 12.58
C GLY A 57 -16.58 17.85 11.19
N ALA A 58 -15.85 16.79 10.88
CA ALA A 58 -15.92 16.11 9.59
C ALA A 58 -15.91 14.59 9.73
N TYR A 59 -16.65 13.92 8.85
CA TYR A 59 -16.70 12.45 8.87
C TYR A 59 -15.37 11.83 8.38
N GLY A 60 -14.84 10.85 9.12
CA GLY A 60 -13.51 10.31 8.85
C GLY A 60 -13.32 9.72 7.44
N LEU A 61 -14.38 9.22 6.77
CA LEU A 61 -14.28 8.82 5.37
C LEU A 61 -14.05 10.01 4.41
N ASP A 62 -14.51 11.21 4.75
CA ASP A 62 -14.23 12.40 3.94
C ASP A 62 -12.81 12.88 4.20
N VAL A 63 -12.31 12.74 5.44
CA VAL A 63 -10.88 12.93 5.77
C VAL A 63 -10.01 11.95 4.97
N LEU A 64 -10.38 10.66 4.91
CA LEU A 64 -9.68 9.65 4.12
C LEU A 64 -9.61 10.03 2.64
N LYS A 65 -10.74 10.45 2.03
CA LYS A 65 -10.77 10.91 0.64
C LYS A 65 -9.85 12.11 0.42
N ALA A 66 -9.88 13.10 1.32
CA ALA A 66 -9.04 14.29 1.24
C ALA A 66 -7.55 13.95 1.36
N ILE A 67 -7.18 13.00 2.22
CA ILE A 67 -5.81 12.48 2.30
C ILE A 67 -5.42 11.84 0.97
N ARG A 68 -6.25 10.96 0.41
CA ARG A 68 -5.96 10.25 -0.85
C ARG A 68 -5.88 11.16 -2.07
N ALA A 69 -6.61 12.28 -2.08
CA ALA A 69 -6.54 13.26 -3.16
C ALA A 69 -5.16 13.94 -3.24
N ARG A 70 -4.37 13.95 -2.16
CA ARG A 70 -3.11 14.71 -2.06
C ARG A 70 -1.90 13.91 -1.58
N SER A 71 -2.10 12.64 -1.13
CA SER A 71 -1.01 11.85 -0.55
C SER A 71 -1.25 10.35 -0.64
N GLU A 72 -0.16 9.62 -0.85
CA GLU A 72 -0.09 8.16 -0.79
C GLU A 72 0.33 7.66 0.62
N VAL A 73 0.33 8.52 1.64
CA VAL A 73 0.68 8.12 3.00
C VAL A 73 -0.21 6.96 3.46
N PRO A 74 0.31 5.87 4.03
CA PRO A 74 -0.51 4.78 4.51
C PRO A 74 -1.53 5.27 5.55
N VAL A 75 -2.79 4.82 5.44
CA VAL A 75 -3.87 5.11 6.39
C VAL A 75 -4.38 3.81 6.99
N LEU A 76 -4.23 3.66 8.30
CA LEU A 76 -4.85 2.63 9.12
C LEU A 76 -6.10 3.23 9.77
N VAL A 77 -7.27 2.76 9.37
CA VAL A 77 -8.53 3.15 10.02
C VAL A 77 -8.64 2.42 11.36
N VAL A 78 -8.94 3.16 12.45
CA VAL A 78 -9.09 2.64 13.82
C VAL A 78 -10.39 3.17 14.38
N THR A 79 -11.45 2.37 14.42
CA THR A 79 -12.79 2.88 14.73
C THR A 79 -13.66 1.85 15.46
N ALA A 80 -14.69 2.31 16.18
CA ALA A 80 -15.70 1.44 16.79
C ALA A 80 -16.70 0.84 15.78
N ARG A 81 -16.68 1.27 14.52
CA ARG A 81 -17.55 0.70 13.48
C ARG A 81 -17.03 -0.66 13.06
N ASP A 82 -17.83 -1.69 13.31
CA ASP A 82 -17.51 -3.10 13.02
C ASP A 82 -18.26 -3.66 11.79
N HIS A 83 -19.21 -2.89 11.24
CA HIS A 83 -19.97 -3.34 10.09
C HIS A 83 -19.10 -3.57 8.86
N THR A 84 -19.28 -4.73 8.24
CA THR A 84 -18.55 -5.11 7.01
C THR A 84 -18.67 -4.06 5.91
N ALA A 85 -19.85 -3.42 5.78
CA ALA A 85 -20.07 -2.38 4.80
C ALA A 85 -19.16 -1.14 4.99
N ASP A 86 -18.92 -0.71 6.24
CA ASP A 86 -18.03 0.41 6.55
C ASP A 86 -16.58 0.04 6.25
N LYS A 87 -16.18 -1.18 6.58
CA LYS A 87 -14.84 -1.70 6.28
C LYS A 87 -14.58 -1.77 4.77
N VAL A 88 -15.51 -2.36 4.01
CA VAL A 88 -15.42 -2.44 2.54
C VAL A 88 -15.36 -1.04 1.93
N ARG A 89 -16.17 -0.10 2.43
CA ARG A 89 -16.19 1.28 1.97
C ARG A 89 -14.87 1.99 2.24
N ALA A 90 -14.32 1.89 3.45
CA ALA A 90 -13.05 2.51 3.81
C ALA A 90 -11.89 1.95 2.96
N LEU A 91 -11.81 0.62 2.81
CA LEU A 91 -10.80 -0.02 1.97
C LEU A 91 -10.97 0.37 0.48
N GLY A 92 -12.21 0.44 -0.01
CA GLY A 92 -12.52 0.89 -1.37
C GLY A 92 -12.16 2.36 -1.63
N LEU A 93 -12.17 3.21 -0.60
CA LEU A 93 -11.72 4.60 -0.64
C LEU A 93 -10.21 4.76 -0.47
N GLY A 94 -9.48 3.65 -0.30
CA GLY A 94 -8.03 3.65 -0.25
C GLY A 94 -7.43 3.58 1.15
N ALA A 95 -8.19 3.19 2.19
CA ALA A 95 -7.57 2.79 3.45
C ALA A 95 -6.66 1.56 3.20
N ASP A 96 -5.48 1.55 3.81
CA ASP A 96 -4.53 0.44 3.68
C ASP A 96 -4.85 -0.70 4.63
N ASP A 97 -5.49 -0.40 5.77
CA ASP A 97 -5.92 -1.40 6.75
C ASP A 97 -7.07 -0.86 7.60
N TYR A 98 -7.69 -1.76 8.36
CA TYR A 98 -8.84 -1.45 9.20
C TYR A 98 -8.75 -2.22 10.51
N LEU A 99 -8.82 -1.52 11.64
CA LEU A 99 -8.80 -2.08 12.98
C LEU A 99 -10.04 -1.63 13.76
N THR A 100 -10.79 -2.58 14.30
CA THR A 100 -11.99 -2.31 15.09
C THR A 100 -11.67 -2.13 16.56
N LYS A 101 -12.26 -1.11 17.20
CA LYS A 101 -12.23 -0.93 18.65
C LYS A 101 -13.26 -1.87 19.31
N PRO A 102 -12.95 -2.51 20.45
CA PRO A 102 -11.67 -2.47 21.17
C PRO A 102 -10.61 -3.38 20.53
N PHE A 103 -9.33 -3.00 20.67
CA PHE A 103 -8.18 -3.73 20.15
C PHE A 103 -7.08 -3.84 21.21
N TRP A 104 -6.17 -4.79 21.02
CA TRP A 104 -4.99 -4.92 21.85
C TRP A 104 -3.84 -4.02 21.34
N PRO A 105 -3.06 -3.39 22.22
CA PRO A 105 -1.92 -2.56 21.81
C PRO A 105 -0.94 -3.29 20.89
N GLU A 106 -0.72 -4.58 21.14
CA GLU A 106 0.16 -5.43 20.33
C GLU A 106 -0.36 -5.60 18.91
N GLU A 107 -1.69 -5.73 18.71
CA GLU A 107 -2.31 -5.80 17.40
C GLU A 107 -2.13 -4.50 16.63
N LEU A 108 -2.42 -3.36 17.27
CA LEU A 108 -2.20 -2.05 16.66
C LEU A 108 -0.74 -1.90 16.22
N LEU A 109 0.22 -2.18 17.11
CA LEU A 109 1.65 -2.06 16.82
C LEU A 109 2.09 -2.99 15.70
N ALA A 110 1.56 -4.22 15.65
CA ALA A 110 1.85 -5.16 14.58
C ALA A 110 1.36 -4.63 13.21
N ARG A 111 0.15 -4.04 13.16
CA ARG A 111 -0.41 -3.42 11.95
C ARG A 111 0.36 -2.17 11.53
N VAL A 112 0.69 -1.28 12.48
CA VAL A 112 1.53 -0.10 12.24
C VAL A 112 2.87 -0.53 11.64
N LYS A 113 3.58 -1.47 12.26
CA LYS A 113 4.85 -2.01 11.74
C LYS A 113 4.69 -2.64 10.36
N ALA A 114 3.59 -3.37 10.11
CA ALA A 114 3.33 -3.97 8.80
C ALA A 114 3.09 -2.90 7.71
N ARG A 115 2.46 -1.77 8.03
CA ARG A 115 2.23 -0.68 7.09
C ARG A 115 3.46 0.20 6.90
N LEU A 116 4.24 0.43 7.95
CA LEU A 116 5.51 1.14 7.88
C LEU A 116 6.62 0.30 7.23
N ARG A 117 6.58 -1.03 7.39
CA ARG A 117 7.46 -1.97 6.68
C ARG A 117 7.23 -1.97 5.16
N ARG A 118 6.27 -1.22 4.64
CA ARG A 118 6.23 -0.74 3.25
C ARG A 118 7.27 0.36 3.08
N PRO A 119 8.18 0.14 2.29
CA PRO A 119 9.43 -0.60 2.32
C PRO A 119 10.59 0.34 2.47
N GLU A 120 11.67 -0.11 2.99
CA GLU A 120 13.01 0.32 2.59
C GLU A 120 13.18 0.42 1.06
N LEU A 121 12.27 -0.17 0.28
CA LEU A 121 12.11 -0.03 -1.17
C LEU A 121 11.71 1.39 -1.66
N ARG A 122 11.20 2.28 -0.78
CA ARG A 122 10.94 3.70 -1.14
C ARG A 122 12.08 4.65 -0.81
N ARG A 123 13.09 4.23 -0.02
CA ARG A 123 14.25 5.07 0.35
C ARG A 123 15.54 4.73 -0.39
N GLU A 124 15.67 3.55 -0.95
CA GLU A 124 16.65 3.32 -2.02
C GLU A 124 16.01 3.81 -3.31
N GLY A 125 16.55 4.90 -3.85
CA GLY A 125 16.03 5.66 -4.98
C GLY A 125 15.27 4.80 -5.99
N ALA A 126 14.10 5.25 -6.37
CA ALA A 126 13.11 4.56 -7.22
C ALA A 126 13.75 3.44 -8.03
N ARG A 127 13.51 2.17 -7.62
CA ARG A 127 14.06 1.04 -8.36
C ARG A 127 13.51 1.07 -9.77
N VAL A 128 14.34 1.54 -10.67
CA VAL A 128 14.04 1.53 -12.09
C VAL A 128 14.63 0.23 -12.63
N VAL A 129 13.76 -0.69 -13.00
CA VAL A 129 14.16 -1.91 -13.71
C VAL A 129 14.03 -1.62 -15.19
N ARG A 130 15.14 -1.79 -15.92
CA ARG A 130 15.17 -1.68 -17.37
C ARG A 130 15.44 -3.03 -17.99
N ALA A 131 14.66 -3.37 -19.02
CA ALA A 131 14.81 -4.59 -19.77
C ALA A 131 14.41 -4.29 -21.23
N GLY A 132 15.39 -4.09 -22.09
CA GLY A 132 15.17 -3.56 -23.44
C GLY A 132 14.57 -2.16 -23.37
N THR A 133 13.42 -1.94 -24.02
CA THR A 133 12.70 -0.66 -23.99
C THR A 133 11.68 -0.57 -22.85
N LEU A 134 11.50 -1.65 -22.08
CA LEU A 134 10.67 -1.67 -20.88
C LEU A 134 11.39 -0.96 -19.73
N GLU A 135 10.76 0.06 -19.18
CA GLU A 135 11.19 0.73 -17.96
C GLU A 135 10.08 0.65 -16.91
N VAL A 136 10.40 0.05 -15.78
CA VAL A 136 9.47 -0.13 -14.65
C VAL A 136 9.97 0.72 -13.49
N ARG A 137 9.23 1.76 -13.14
CA ARG A 137 9.48 2.67 -12.03
C ARG A 137 8.57 2.30 -10.87
N GLU A 138 9.03 1.40 -10.02
CA GLU A 138 8.22 0.86 -8.94
C GLU A 138 7.74 1.94 -7.95
N GLY A 139 8.60 2.88 -7.58
CA GLY A 139 8.27 3.98 -6.67
C GLY A 139 7.22 4.96 -7.22
N GLU A 140 7.19 5.16 -8.54
CA GLU A 140 6.22 6.01 -9.22
C GLU A 140 4.97 5.24 -9.67
N ARG A 141 4.96 3.91 -9.48
CA ARG A 141 3.94 2.98 -10.02
C ARG A 141 3.70 3.16 -11.52
N ARG A 142 4.75 3.47 -12.26
CA ARG A 142 4.71 3.73 -13.71
C ARG A 142 5.49 2.69 -14.49
N VAL A 143 4.93 2.34 -15.63
CA VAL A 143 5.55 1.44 -16.61
C VAL A 143 5.60 2.16 -17.94
N LEU A 144 6.77 2.15 -18.57
CA LEU A 144 6.95 2.72 -19.90
C LEU A 144 7.53 1.65 -20.83
N VAL A 145 7.11 1.69 -22.10
CA VAL A 145 7.70 0.93 -23.20
C VAL A 145 8.02 1.93 -24.31
N ASP A 146 9.24 1.93 -24.78
CA ASP A 146 9.76 2.94 -25.72
C ASP A 146 9.55 4.39 -25.22
N GLY A 147 9.62 4.61 -23.90
CA GLY A 147 9.37 5.91 -23.27
C GLY A 147 7.89 6.31 -23.15
N MET A 148 6.95 5.52 -23.69
CA MET A 148 5.52 5.76 -23.63
C MET A 148 4.89 5.05 -22.45
N PRO A 149 3.98 5.70 -21.68
CA PRO A 149 3.32 5.08 -20.55
C PRO A 149 2.38 3.96 -20.98
N VAL A 150 2.41 2.83 -20.26
CA VAL A 150 1.53 1.68 -20.46
C VAL A 150 0.57 1.58 -19.27
N GLU A 151 -0.73 1.63 -19.54
CA GLU A 151 -1.76 1.47 -18.53
C GLU A 151 -1.98 -0.01 -18.20
N LEU A 152 -1.63 -0.39 -16.98
CA LEU A 152 -1.81 -1.72 -16.44
C LEU A 152 -2.94 -1.72 -15.41
N ALA A 153 -3.72 -2.81 -15.37
CA ALA A 153 -4.61 -3.05 -14.25
C ALA A 153 -3.79 -3.32 -12.97
N ARG A 154 -4.38 -3.07 -11.80
CA ARG A 154 -3.68 -3.23 -10.51
C ARG A 154 -2.97 -4.59 -10.39
N ALA A 155 -3.68 -5.69 -10.67
CA ALA A 155 -3.11 -7.03 -10.60
C ALA A 155 -1.92 -7.23 -11.58
N GLU A 156 -2.02 -6.71 -12.80
CA GLU A 156 -0.96 -6.77 -13.81
C GLU A 156 0.29 -5.99 -13.36
N LEU A 157 0.09 -4.83 -12.75
CA LEU A 157 1.16 -3.98 -12.23
C LEU A 157 1.87 -4.65 -11.04
N GLU A 158 1.12 -5.19 -10.08
CA GLU A 158 1.71 -5.89 -8.93
C GLU A 158 2.46 -7.16 -9.34
N ILE A 159 1.95 -7.92 -10.31
CA ILE A 159 2.65 -9.08 -10.90
C ILE A 159 3.98 -8.63 -11.51
N LEU A 160 3.96 -7.55 -12.30
CA LEU A 160 5.18 -7.03 -12.91
C LEU A 160 6.19 -6.59 -11.83
N PHE A 161 5.76 -5.93 -10.77
CA PHE A 161 6.63 -5.54 -9.66
C PHE A 161 7.22 -6.76 -8.94
N ALA A 162 6.43 -7.81 -8.66
CA ALA A 162 6.92 -9.04 -8.04
C ALA A 162 8.03 -9.70 -8.87
N LEU A 163 7.90 -9.65 -10.20
CA LEU A 163 8.92 -10.15 -11.13
C LEU A 163 10.14 -9.22 -11.20
N CYS A 164 9.93 -7.91 -11.21
CA CYS A 164 11.01 -6.92 -11.22
C CYS A 164 11.91 -7.00 -9.98
N ARG A 165 11.31 -7.24 -8.81
CA ARG A 165 12.06 -7.41 -7.55
C ARG A 165 13.06 -8.58 -7.61
N ARG A 166 12.78 -9.56 -8.45
CA ARG A 166 13.58 -10.79 -8.65
C ARG A 166 14.03 -10.95 -10.10
N ALA A 167 14.28 -9.82 -10.78
CA ALA A 167 14.68 -9.82 -12.19
C ALA A 167 15.83 -10.81 -12.46
N GLY A 168 15.71 -11.58 -13.52
CA GLY A 168 16.64 -12.64 -13.89
C GLY A 168 16.45 -13.98 -13.14
N ARG A 169 15.62 -14.04 -12.09
CA ARG A 169 15.36 -15.27 -11.30
C ARG A 169 13.94 -15.77 -11.52
N PRO A 170 13.74 -17.11 -11.54
CA PRO A 170 12.40 -17.68 -11.53
C PRO A 170 11.65 -17.31 -10.22
N VAL A 171 10.37 -16.99 -10.33
CA VAL A 171 9.47 -16.73 -9.20
C VAL A 171 8.32 -17.72 -9.26
N GLU A 172 8.06 -18.38 -8.14
CA GLU A 172 7.00 -19.38 -8.02
C GLU A 172 5.62 -18.74 -8.18
N ARG A 173 4.68 -19.49 -8.79
CA ARG A 173 3.29 -19.02 -8.98
C ARG A 173 2.62 -18.61 -7.67
N ALA A 174 2.81 -19.40 -6.61
CA ALA A 174 2.25 -19.11 -5.30
C ALA A 174 2.79 -17.78 -4.76
N THR A 175 4.09 -17.56 -4.83
CA THR A 175 4.73 -16.30 -4.38
C THR A 175 4.19 -15.08 -5.15
N ILE A 176 4.03 -15.19 -6.47
CA ILE A 176 3.47 -14.10 -7.28
C ILE A 176 2.01 -13.84 -6.91
N ALA A 177 1.22 -14.90 -6.73
CA ALA A 177 -0.18 -14.80 -6.35
C ALA A 177 -0.35 -14.16 -4.97
N ASP A 178 0.44 -14.57 -3.98
CA ASP A 178 0.41 -14.04 -2.62
C ASP A 178 0.79 -12.55 -2.57
N GLU A 179 1.79 -12.15 -3.37
CA GLU A 179 2.24 -10.75 -3.40
C GLU A 179 1.33 -9.84 -4.23
N ALA A 180 0.74 -10.33 -5.32
CA ALA A 180 0.05 -9.51 -6.31
C ALA A 180 -1.47 -9.61 -6.28
N LEU A 181 -2.05 -10.73 -5.84
CA LEU A 181 -3.47 -11.04 -6.03
C LEU A 181 -4.30 -11.12 -4.75
N ALA A 182 -3.76 -10.75 -3.59
CA ALA A 182 -4.49 -10.66 -2.31
C ALA A 182 -5.48 -11.84 -2.05
N GLY A 183 -5.00 -13.06 -2.19
CA GLY A 183 -5.63 -14.26 -1.61
C GLY A 183 -6.74 -14.96 -2.40
N ASP A 184 -7.47 -14.31 -3.31
CA ASP A 184 -8.68 -14.94 -3.89
C ASP A 184 -8.53 -15.41 -5.35
N ASP A 185 -7.46 -15.05 -6.06
CA ASP A 185 -7.37 -15.32 -7.50
C ASP A 185 -6.06 -15.98 -7.97
N ALA A 186 -5.47 -16.84 -7.15
CA ALA A 186 -4.29 -17.61 -7.55
C ALA A 186 -4.53 -18.44 -8.84
N ARG A 187 -5.79 -18.83 -9.10
CA ARG A 187 -6.22 -19.53 -10.32
C ARG A 187 -6.25 -18.62 -11.56
N GLY A 188 -6.29 -17.30 -11.37
CA GLY A 188 -6.32 -16.29 -12.43
C GLY A 188 -4.95 -15.78 -12.88
N LEU A 189 -3.85 -16.15 -12.17
CA LEU A 189 -2.50 -15.62 -12.43
C LEU A 189 -2.09 -15.71 -13.91
N ASP A 190 -2.28 -16.87 -14.55
CA ASP A 190 -1.87 -17.08 -15.93
C ASP A 190 -2.64 -16.18 -16.90
N ALA A 191 -3.91 -15.90 -16.62
CA ALA A 191 -4.71 -14.95 -17.39
C ALA A 191 -4.23 -13.50 -17.23
N HIS A 192 -3.84 -13.11 -16.01
CA HIS A 192 -3.24 -11.79 -15.75
C HIS A 192 -1.89 -11.64 -16.45
N VAL A 193 -1.02 -12.66 -16.39
CA VAL A 193 0.26 -12.66 -17.09
C VAL A 193 0.06 -12.59 -18.60
N SER A 194 -0.92 -13.29 -19.14
CA SER A 194 -1.26 -13.24 -20.58
C SER A 194 -1.67 -11.82 -21.00
N ARG A 195 -2.56 -11.17 -20.22
CA ARG A 195 -2.97 -9.77 -20.47
C ARG A 195 -1.81 -8.79 -20.34
N LEU A 196 -0.99 -8.95 -19.28
CA LEU A 196 0.21 -8.14 -19.07
C LEU A 196 1.17 -8.24 -20.26
N ARG A 197 1.50 -9.44 -20.72
CA ARG A 197 2.34 -9.65 -21.91
C ARG A 197 1.78 -8.93 -23.15
N LYS A 198 0.47 -9.01 -23.35
CA LYS A 198 -0.19 -8.34 -24.49
C LYS A 198 -0.08 -6.83 -24.43
N LYS A 199 -0.24 -6.24 -23.23
CA LYS A 199 -0.14 -4.78 -23.02
C LYS A 199 1.29 -4.26 -23.16
N LEU A 200 2.28 -5.05 -22.77
CA LEU A 200 3.70 -4.72 -22.94
C LEU A 200 4.21 -4.92 -24.38
N GLY A 201 3.38 -5.45 -25.29
CA GLY A 201 3.75 -5.64 -26.68
C GLY A 201 4.97 -6.55 -26.85
N VAL A 202 5.97 -6.08 -27.58
CA VAL A 202 7.22 -6.84 -27.84
C VAL A 202 7.95 -7.17 -26.55
N GLU A 203 7.98 -6.24 -25.59
CA GLU A 203 8.65 -6.41 -24.30
C GLU A 203 7.95 -7.45 -23.40
N GLY A 204 6.69 -7.75 -23.65
CA GLY A 204 5.98 -8.83 -22.95
C GLY A 204 6.62 -10.20 -23.09
N ARG A 205 7.42 -10.44 -24.13
CA ARG A 205 8.19 -11.69 -24.32
C ARG A 205 9.26 -11.88 -23.25
N ARG A 206 9.73 -10.80 -22.61
CA ARG A 206 10.71 -10.85 -21.52
C ARG A 206 10.16 -11.48 -20.25
N ILE A 207 8.84 -11.57 -20.12
CA ILE A 207 8.22 -12.36 -19.06
C ILE A 207 8.19 -13.82 -19.52
N ALA A 208 9.26 -14.57 -19.27
CA ALA A 208 9.36 -15.98 -19.65
C ALA A 208 8.56 -16.88 -18.71
N THR A 209 7.99 -17.97 -19.25
CA THR A 209 7.40 -19.04 -18.45
C THR A 209 8.50 -20.04 -18.09
N VAL A 210 8.65 -20.33 -16.80
CA VAL A 210 9.55 -21.35 -16.29
C VAL A 210 8.71 -22.57 -15.89
N TRP A 211 8.75 -23.62 -16.72
CA TRP A 211 7.92 -24.81 -16.56
C TRP A 211 8.13 -25.46 -15.18
N GLY A 212 7.06 -25.83 -14.54
CA GLY A 212 7.07 -26.42 -13.19
C GLY A 212 7.34 -25.45 -12.03
N ILE A 213 7.70 -24.17 -12.31
CA ILE A 213 8.01 -23.18 -11.28
C ILE A 213 7.02 -21.99 -11.38
N GLY A 214 7.09 -21.21 -12.44
CA GLY A 214 6.29 -19.98 -12.54
C GLY A 214 6.77 -19.08 -13.67
N TYR A 215 7.16 -17.84 -13.33
CA TYR A 215 7.55 -16.83 -14.29
C TYR A 215 8.89 -16.17 -13.92
N ARG A 216 9.55 -15.60 -14.93
CA ARG A 216 10.80 -14.85 -14.78
C ARG A 216 10.76 -13.63 -15.69
N LEU A 217 11.15 -12.48 -15.19
CA LEU A 217 11.47 -11.33 -16.03
C LEU A 217 12.95 -11.44 -16.46
N GLU A 218 13.19 -11.50 -17.76
CA GLU A 218 14.54 -11.48 -18.33
C GLU A 218 15.03 -10.03 -18.35
N ALA A 219 16.00 -9.74 -17.47
CA ALA A 219 16.79 -8.51 -17.49
C ALA A 219 18.09 -8.80 -18.25
N GLU A 220 18.48 -7.88 -19.10
CA GLU A 220 19.83 -7.90 -19.69
C GLU A 220 20.89 -7.69 -18.64
#